data_996f4bd4d2abe01e5b2f2d1feed9262e
#
_entry.id   996f4bd4d2abe01e5b2f2d1feed9262e
#
_cell.length_a   1.000
_cell.length_b   1.000
_cell.length_c   1.000
_cell.angle_alpha   90.00
_cell.angle_beta   90.00
_cell.angle_gamma   90.00
#
_symmetry.space_group_name_H-M   'P 1'
#
loop_
_entity.id
_entity.type
_entity.pdbx_description
1 polymer ?
#
loop_
_entity_poly.entity_id
_entity_poly.type
_entity_poly.pdbx_seq_one_letter_code
_entity_poly.pdbx_strand_id
1 'polypeptide(L)'
;MGVIHWMISVSEKFKLLPETFYLSINLFDRYLEKKLLLKKQLQLIASSCLLIASKYEEIYAPEIRDFIYISKGLFTRDDIINIEYDILKVLNFNLLTVSPYIFLVRFFFISGNDNMKVFYLASYILDICLTDISFCKKSSSLKASVVLYISRKIILENVKNIWNNSLKIHSGYSERDLKESIKECAKYTYNYTSNKYTKNFKKLPSYIKYSSEKYEAISIFFEKFLNDTINSYKKGK
;
A
#
# COMPACT_ATOMS: atom_id res chain seq x y z
N MET A 1 13.29 10.08 4.44
CA MET A 1 12.18 9.11 4.45
C MET A 1 10.93 9.83 3.98
N GLY A 2 10.17 9.28 3.03
CA GLY A 2 8.94 9.92 2.57
C GLY A 2 7.80 9.76 3.59
N VAL A 3 6.81 10.64 3.55
CA VAL A 3 5.68 10.62 4.49
C VAL A 3 4.93 9.29 4.46
N ILE A 4 4.70 8.71 3.29
CA ILE A 4 4.05 7.39 3.15
C ILE A 4 4.83 6.29 3.89
N HIS A 5 6.16 6.25 3.76
CA HIS A 5 6.97 5.29 4.50
C HIS A 5 6.89 5.50 6.02
N TRP A 6 6.81 6.75 6.46
CA TRP A 6 6.61 7.06 7.86
C TRP A 6 5.23 6.57 8.33
N MET A 7 4.16 6.77 7.55
CA MET A 7 2.83 6.26 7.87
C MET A 7 2.80 4.72 7.98
N ILE A 8 3.51 3.99 7.10
CA ILE A 8 3.67 2.53 7.23
C ILE A 8 4.32 2.16 8.57
N SER A 9 5.40 2.86 8.96
CA SER A 9 6.08 2.60 10.23
C SER A 9 5.19 2.84 11.45
N VAL A 10 4.37 3.91 11.43
CA VAL A 10 3.44 4.25 12.51
C VAL A 10 2.32 3.23 12.59
N SER A 11 1.75 2.86 11.45
CA SER A 11 0.71 1.84 11.34
C SER A 11 1.15 0.49 11.92
N GLU A 12 2.38 0.03 11.59
CA GLU A 12 2.94 -1.19 12.15
C GLU A 12 3.21 -1.07 13.67
N LYS A 13 3.72 0.10 14.12
CA LYS A 13 3.99 0.31 15.54
C LYS A 13 2.72 0.30 16.40
N PHE A 14 1.63 0.87 15.90
CA PHE A 14 0.33 0.88 16.56
C PHE A 14 -0.49 -0.38 16.26
N LYS A 15 0.01 -1.29 15.41
CA LYS A 15 -0.67 -2.53 14.98
C LYS A 15 -2.06 -2.25 14.39
N LEU A 16 -2.16 -1.18 13.61
CA LEU A 16 -3.42 -0.78 12.97
C LEU A 16 -3.83 -1.80 11.90
N LEU A 17 -5.13 -1.91 11.70
CA LEU A 17 -5.68 -2.71 10.61
C LEU A 17 -5.23 -2.16 9.25
N PRO A 18 -5.06 -3.01 8.23
CA PRO A 18 -4.77 -2.55 6.89
C PRO A 18 -5.82 -1.58 6.35
N GLU A 19 -7.10 -1.79 6.68
CA GLU A 19 -8.22 -0.91 6.34
C GLU A 19 -7.99 0.50 6.86
N THR A 20 -7.62 0.63 8.14
CA THR A 20 -7.25 1.90 8.78
C THR A 20 -6.11 2.60 8.06
N PHE A 21 -5.06 1.84 7.72
CA PHE A 21 -3.92 2.39 7.00
C PHE A 21 -4.32 2.92 5.61
N TYR A 22 -5.02 2.13 4.80
CA TYR A 22 -5.44 2.56 3.46
C TYR A 22 -6.47 3.70 3.50
N LEU A 23 -7.35 3.73 4.50
CA LEU A 23 -8.24 4.87 4.72
C LEU A 23 -7.43 6.14 5.02
N SER A 24 -6.44 6.06 5.90
CA SER A 24 -5.57 7.21 6.24
C SER A 24 -4.83 7.78 5.03
N ILE A 25 -4.34 6.92 4.12
CA ILE A 25 -3.71 7.33 2.85
C ILE A 25 -4.73 8.05 1.95
N ASN A 26 -5.94 7.52 1.84
CA ASN A 26 -6.99 8.14 1.02
C ASN A 26 -7.38 9.53 1.57
N LEU A 27 -7.54 9.67 2.88
CA LEU A 27 -7.82 10.96 3.51
C LEU A 27 -6.67 11.96 3.27
N PHE A 28 -5.44 11.49 3.41
CA PHE A 28 -4.24 12.28 3.17
C PHE A 28 -4.18 12.80 1.74
N ASP A 29 -4.33 11.93 0.74
CA ASP A 29 -4.30 12.29 -0.68
C ASP A 29 -5.40 13.29 -1.04
N ARG A 30 -6.65 13.04 -0.60
CA ARG A 30 -7.80 13.91 -0.86
C ARG A 30 -7.68 15.27 -0.18
N TYR A 31 -7.06 15.33 0.98
CA TYR A 31 -6.81 16.60 1.65
C TYR A 31 -5.71 17.39 0.95
N LEU A 32 -4.62 16.73 0.52
CA LEU A 32 -3.53 17.35 -0.25
C LEU A 32 -4.02 17.92 -1.60
N GLU A 33 -4.99 17.26 -2.24
CA GLU A 33 -5.57 17.74 -3.50
C GLU A 33 -6.30 19.10 -3.32
N LYS A 34 -6.86 19.34 -2.14
CA LYS A 34 -7.70 20.53 -1.86
C LYS A 34 -6.97 21.67 -1.18
N LYS A 35 -5.77 21.46 -0.67
CA LYS A 35 -5.03 22.46 0.12
C LYS A 35 -3.59 22.60 -0.36
N LEU A 36 -3.16 23.85 -0.54
CA LEU A 36 -1.75 24.16 -0.73
C LEU A 36 -1.03 24.11 0.62
N LEU A 37 -0.04 23.24 0.74
CA LEU A 37 0.58 22.91 2.01
C LEU A 37 2.11 23.01 1.95
N LEU A 38 2.70 23.39 3.07
CA LEU A 38 4.15 23.39 3.21
C LEU A 38 4.66 21.99 3.56
N LYS A 39 5.81 21.62 3.04
CA LYS A 39 6.44 20.30 3.31
C LYS A 39 6.58 19.98 4.79
N LYS A 40 6.81 20.98 5.65
CA LYS A 40 6.92 20.82 7.10
C LYS A 40 5.61 20.38 7.78
N GLN A 41 4.46 20.59 7.14
CA GLN A 41 3.14 20.23 7.69
C GLN A 41 2.73 18.79 7.37
N LEU A 42 3.39 18.15 6.40
CA LEU A 42 2.98 16.84 5.89
C LEU A 42 2.93 15.76 6.99
N GLN A 43 3.85 15.78 7.94
CA GLN A 43 3.88 14.79 9.01
C GLN A 43 2.73 15.00 10.02
N LEU A 44 2.41 16.24 10.35
CA LEU A 44 1.26 16.57 11.20
C LEU A 44 -0.05 16.14 10.55
N ILE A 45 -0.22 16.46 9.26
CA ILE A 45 -1.40 16.06 8.48
C ILE A 45 -1.52 14.53 8.41
N ALA A 46 -0.42 13.84 8.12
CA ALA A 46 -0.39 12.37 8.09
C ALA A 46 -0.77 11.74 9.45
N SER A 47 -0.28 12.33 10.56
CA SER A 47 -0.66 11.91 11.92
C SER A 47 -2.16 12.08 12.15
N SER A 48 -2.72 13.23 11.77
CA SER A 48 -4.15 13.50 11.94
C SER A 48 -5.01 12.63 11.04
N CYS A 49 -4.56 12.31 9.80
CA CYS A 49 -5.26 11.34 8.94
C CYS A 49 -5.25 9.93 9.53
N LEU A 50 -4.13 9.48 10.11
CA LEU A 50 -4.06 8.20 10.82
C LEU A 50 -4.97 8.19 12.05
N LEU A 51 -5.01 9.28 12.81
CA LEU A 51 -5.89 9.40 13.97
C LEU A 51 -7.37 9.33 13.57
N ILE A 52 -7.79 10.08 12.54
CA ILE A 52 -9.16 10.04 12.02
C ILE A 52 -9.52 8.62 11.55
N ALA A 53 -8.65 8.00 10.75
CA ALA A 53 -8.87 6.66 10.24
C ALA A 53 -8.95 5.63 11.38
N SER A 54 -8.09 5.76 12.41
CA SER A 54 -8.14 4.88 13.57
C SER A 54 -9.43 5.02 14.36
N LYS A 55 -9.90 6.25 14.57
CA LYS A 55 -11.21 6.48 15.26
C LYS A 55 -12.39 5.91 14.46
N TYR A 56 -12.24 5.77 13.15
CA TYR A 56 -13.31 5.27 12.27
C TYR A 56 -13.33 3.74 12.18
N GLU A 57 -12.15 3.08 12.12
CA GLU A 57 -12.03 1.66 11.81
C GLU A 57 -11.65 0.78 13.01
N GLU A 58 -10.91 1.33 14.01
CA GLU A 58 -10.38 0.53 15.11
C GLU A 58 -11.35 0.47 16.30
N ILE A 59 -11.41 -0.68 16.95
CA ILE A 59 -12.14 -0.82 18.24
C ILE A 59 -11.43 -0.01 19.35
N TYR A 60 -10.09 -0.04 19.33
CA TYR A 60 -9.24 0.69 20.27
C TYR A 60 -8.29 1.59 19.51
N ALA A 61 -8.74 2.80 19.19
CA ALA A 61 -7.91 3.77 18.47
C ALA A 61 -6.76 4.30 19.36
N PRO A 62 -5.56 4.52 18.79
CA PRO A 62 -4.50 5.26 19.48
C PRO A 62 -4.96 6.65 19.90
N GLU A 63 -4.44 7.13 21.03
CA GLU A 63 -4.76 8.47 21.52
C GLU A 63 -3.87 9.55 20.92
N ILE A 64 -4.28 10.82 21.00
CA ILE A 64 -3.48 11.96 20.53
C ILE A 64 -2.07 11.97 21.15
N ARG A 65 -1.95 11.60 22.44
CA ARG A 65 -0.66 11.53 23.15
C ARG A 65 0.33 10.54 22.47
N ASP A 66 -0.18 9.46 21.88
CA ASP A 66 0.63 8.46 21.20
C ASP A 66 1.24 9.04 19.91
N PHE A 67 0.47 9.85 19.18
CA PHE A 67 0.95 10.56 17.98
C PHE A 67 1.98 11.67 18.34
N ILE A 68 1.80 12.39 19.46
CA ILE A 68 2.78 13.33 19.95
C ILE A 68 4.09 12.60 20.30
N TYR A 69 4.00 11.49 21.02
CA TYR A 69 5.16 10.66 21.38
C TYR A 69 5.93 10.16 20.16
N ILE A 70 5.23 9.59 19.16
CA ILE A 70 5.90 9.03 17.97
C ILE A 70 6.52 10.09 17.08
N SER A 71 5.99 11.32 17.11
CA SER A 71 6.56 12.49 16.43
C SER A 71 7.72 13.13 17.17
N LYS A 72 8.07 12.65 18.38
CA LYS A 72 9.07 13.21 19.26
C LYS A 72 8.76 14.67 19.66
N GLY A 73 7.49 14.99 19.87
CA GLY A 73 7.05 16.31 20.29
C GLY A 73 7.16 17.39 19.21
N LEU A 74 7.17 17.01 17.93
CA LEU A 74 7.23 17.98 16.82
C LEU A 74 5.96 18.84 16.71
N PHE A 75 4.85 18.41 17.28
CA PHE A 75 3.58 19.13 17.31
C PHE A 75 2.86 18.89 18.63
N THR A 76 2.03 19.86 19.00
CA THR A 76 1.23 19.86 20.22
C THR A 76 -0.08 19.12 20.02
N ARG A 77 -0.82 18.93 21.14
CA ARG A 77 -2.19 18.41 21.11
C ARG A 77 -3.12 19.30 20.28
N ASP A 78 -2.99 20.61 20.45
CA ASP A 78 -3.86 21.58 19.77
C ASP A 78 -3.58 21.62 18.27
N ASP A 79 -2.32 21.43 17.84
CA ASP A 79 -1.97 21.29 16.42
C ASP A 79 -2.72 20.11 15.79
N ILE A 80 -2.72 18.94 16.46
CA ILE A 80 -3.39 17.75 15.95
C ILE A 80 -4.91 17.98 15.87
N ILE A 81 -5.53 18.54 16.92
CA ILE A 81 -6.98 18.80 16.98
C ILE A 81 -7.39 19.78 15.88
N ASN A 82 -6.64 20.86 15.70
CA ASN A 82 -6.93 21.86 14.69
C ASN A 82 -6.87 21.29 13.26
N ILE A 83 -5.84 20.46 12.98
CA ILE A 83 -5.72 19.80 11.67
C ILE A 83 -6.77 18.70 11.49
N GLU A 84 -7.09 17.93 12.53
CA GLU A 84 -8.19 16.96 12.49
C GLU A 84 -9.51 17.63 12.08
N TYR A 85 -9.85 18.73 12.75
CA TYR A 85 -11.04 19.52 12.42
C TYR A 85 -11.02 20.05 10.99
N ASP A 86 -9.88 20.61 10.53
CA ASP A 86 -9.75 21.15 9.19
C ASP A 86 -9.87 20.05 8.12
N ILE A 87 -9.26 18.87 8.33
CA ILE A 87 -9.40 17.71 7.43
C ILE A 87 -10.86 17.29 7.31
N LEU A 88 -11.57 17.10 8.44
CA LEU A 88 -12.97 16.70 8.44
C LEU A 88 -13.85 17.73 7.73
N LYS A 89 -13.63 19.01 7.97
CA LYS A 89 -14.34 20.10 7.32
C LYS A 89 -14.09 20.15 5.80
N VAL A 90 -12.83 20.08 5.38
CA VAL A 90 -12.43 20.13 3.96
C VAL A 90 -12.98 18.93 3.18
N LEU A 91 -13.06 17.77 3.83
CA LEU A 91 -13.63 16.55 3.25
C LEU A 91 -15.14 16.42 3.46
N ASN A 92 -15.81 17.44 4.06
CA ASN A 92 -17.24 17.44 4.36
C ASN A 92 -17.68 16.19 5.17
N PHE A 93 -16.85 15.72 6.10
CA PHE A 93 -17.06 14.49 6.87
C PHE A 93 -17.28 13.23 6.01
N ASN A 94 -16.98 13.30 4.72
CA ASN A 94 -17.08 12.15 3.82
C ASN A 94 -15.82 11.28 3.95
N LEU A 95 -15.84 10.34 4.89
CA LEU A 95 -14.72 9.42 5.17
C LEU A 95 -14.83 8.11 4.40
N LEU A 96 -16.04 7.78 3.94
CA LEU A 96 -16.29 6.51 3.26
C LEU A 96 -15.48 6.41 1.96
N THR A 97 -14.69 5.34 1.85
CA THR A 97 -13.96 5.00 0.63
C THR A 97 -13.76 3.50 0.52
N VAL A 98 -13.77 2.99 -0.69
CA VAL A 98 -13.45 1.59 -0.94
C VAL A 98 -11.98 1.49 -1.32
N SER A 99 -11.16 1.02 -0.37
CA SER A 99 -9.72 0.91 -0.54
C SER A 99 -9.33 -0.22 -1.52
N PRO A 100 -8.14 -0.14 -2.15
CA PRO A 100 -7.65 -1.23 -2.97
C PRO A 100 -7.41 -2.51 -2.16
N TYR A 101 -7.17 -2.40 -0.84
CA TYR A 101 -7.00 -3.56 0.03
C TYR A 101 -8.29 -4.39 0.16
N ILE A 102 -9.45 -3.75 0.32
CA ILE A 102 -10.76 -4.43 0.37
C ILE A 102 -11.02 -5.22 -0.91
N PHE A 103 -10.72 -4.62 -2.08
CA PHE A 103 -10.82 -5.34 -3.35
C PHE A 103 -9.82 -6.51 -3.43
N LEU A 104 -8.59 -6.31 -2.94
CA LEU A 104 -7.57 -7.36 -2.93
C LEU A 104 -8.01 -8.57 -2.10
N VAL A 105 -8.51 -8.34 -0.89
CA VAL A 105 -9.07 -9.40 -0.02
C VAL A 105 -10.18 -10.16 -0.75
N ARG A 106 -11.14 -9.44 -1.31
CA ARG A 106 -12.26 -10.04 -2.05
C ARG A 106 -11.78 -10.88 -3.25
N PHE A 107 -10.90 -10.32 -4.08
CA PHE A 107 -10.43 -11.01 -5.29
C PHE A 107 -9.54 -12.21 -4.94
N PHE A 108 -8.77 -12.14 -3.86
CA PHE A 108 -7.99 -13.28 -3.36
C PHE A 108 -8.91 -14.45 -2.99
N PHE A 109 -9.97 -14.23 -2.21
CA PHE A 109 -10.92 -15.29 -1.86
C PHE A 109 -11.66 -15.87 -3.08
N ILE A 110 -12.01 -15.03 -4.05
CA ILE A 110 -12.69 -15.46 -5.28
C ILE A 110 -11.75 -16.22 -6.23
N SER A 111 -10.45 -15.97 -6.16
CA SER A 111 -9.47 -16.60 -7.04
C SER A 111 -9.35 -18.11 -6.85
N GLY A 112 -9.79 -18.61 -5.71
CA GLY A 112 -9.79 -20.04 -5.33
C GLY A 112 -8.43 -20.50 -4.83
N ASN A 113 -8.39 -21.23 -3.75
CA ASN A 113 -7.28 -21.97 -3.13
C ASN A 113 -5.85 -21.44 -3.35
N ASP A 114 -5.68 -20.13 -3.41
CA ASP A 114 -4.36 -19.54 -3.53
C ASP A 114 -3.61 -19.66 -2.20
N ASN A 115 -2.32 -19.92 -2.30
CA ASN A 115 -1.41 -19.87 -1.17
C ASN A 115 -1.38 -18.45 -0.58
N MET A 116 -1.35 -18.32 0.76
CA MET A 116 -1.23 -17.01 1.45
C MET A 116 -0.03 -16.19 0.99
N LYS A 117 1.02 -16.81 0.48
CA LYS A 117 2.15 -16.09 -0.17
C LYS A 117 1.70 -15.18 -1.30
N VAL A 118 0.68 -15.60 -2.07
CA VAL A 118 0.10 -14.77 -3.14
C VAL A 118 -0.48 -13.50 -2.55
N PHE A 119 -1.26 -13.62 -1.47
CA PHE A 119 -1.86 -12.48 -0.78
C PHE A 119 -0.83 -11.55 -0.16
N TYR A 120 0.18 -12.10 0.51
CA TYR A 120 1.25 -11.30 1.12
C TYR A 120 2.09 -10.59 0.06
N LEU A 121 2.40 -11.25 -1.05
CA LEU A 121 3.13 -10.62 -2.15
C LEU A 121 2.30 -9.50 -2.79
N ALA A 122 1.00 -9.73 -3.02
CA ALA A 122 0.11 -8.71 -3.56
C ALA A 122 0.00 -7.49 -2.64
N SER A 123 -0.12 -7.71 -1.32
CA SER A 123 -0.14 -6.65 -0.32
C SER A 123 1.19 -5.88 -0.28
N TYR A 124 2.31 -6.57 -0.37
CA TYR A 124 3.64 -5.94 -0.42
C TYR A 124 3.81 -5.06 -1.67
N ILE A 125 3.44 -5.57 -2.85
CA ILE A 125 3.49 -4.80 -4.10
C ILE A 125 2.54 -3.59 -4.01
N LEU A 126 1.37 -3.76 -3.41
CA LEU A 126 0.41 -2.67 -3.22
C LEU A 126 0.99 -1.55 -2.34
N ASP A 127 1.63 -1.90 -1.21
CA ASP A 127 2.30 -0.94 -0.32
C ASP A 127 3.46 -0.21 -1.03
N ILE A 128 4.26 -0.89 -1.86
CA ILE A 128 5.29 -0.25 -2.69
C ILE A 128 4.67 0.77 -3.64
N CYS A 129 3.59 0.40 -4.31
CA CYS A 129 2.96 1.22 -5.33
C CYS A 129 2.21 2.46 -4.78
N LEU A 130 2.02 2.58 -3.46
CA LEU A 130 1.50 3.81 -2.84
C LEU A 130 2.40 5.04 -3.08
N THR A 131 3.66 4.83 -3.44
CA THR A 131 4.60 5.93 -3.75
C THR A 131 4.70 6.23 -5.25
N ASP A 132 3.93 5.53 -6.09
CA ASP A 132 3.85 5.78 -7.55
C ASP A 132 2.62 6.62 -7.89
N ILE A 133 2.83 7.85 -8.33
CA ILE A 133 1.76 8.78 -8.71
C ILE A 133 0.90 8.21 -9.86
N SER A 134 1.50 7.51 -10.81
CA SER A 134 0.76 6.94 -11.95
C SER A 134 -0.17 5.82 -11.49
N PHE A 135 0.28 4.99 -10.55
CA PHE A 135 -0.51 3.92 -9.97
C PHE A 135 -1.58 4.46 -9.01
N CYS A 136 -1.28 5.51 -8.24
CA CYS A 136 -2.24 6.15 -7.34
C CYS A 136 -3.49 6.68 -8.05
N LYS A 137 -3.37 7.14 -9.29
CA LYS A 137 -4.49 7.64 -10.11
C LYS A 137 -5.46 6.55 -10.60
N LYS A 138 -5.07 5.28 -10.55
CA LYS A 138 -5.91 4.15 -11.01
C LYS A 138 -7.02 3.86 -9.99
N SER A 139 -8.13 3.26 -10.46
CA SER A 139 -9.22 2.81 -9.57
C SER A 139 -8.74 1.76 -8.57
N SER A 140 -9.37 1.70 -7.40
CA SER A 140 -9.04 0.76 -6.33
C SER A 140 -9.14 -0.70 -6.80
N SER A 141 -10.18 -1.03 -7.59
CA SER A 141 -10.37 -2.38 -8.15
C SER A 141 -9.28 -2.75 -9.16
N LEU A 142 -8.86 -1.80 -10.02
CA LEU A 142 -7.77 -2.04 -10.98
C LEU A 142 -6.43 -2.25 -10.27
N LYS A 143 -6.13 -1.45 -9.25
CA LYS A 143 -4.92 -1.62 -8.41
C LYS A 143 -4.85 -3.03 -7.82
N ALA A 144 -5.94 -3.46 -7.18
CA ALA A 144 -6.05 -4.79 -6.58
C ALA A 144 -5.89 -5.91 -7.61
N SER A 145 -6.54 -5.78 -8.77
CA SER A 145 -6.46 -6.77 -9.86
C SER A 145 -5.05 -6.91 -10.40
N VAL A 146 -4.34 -5.79 -10.60
CA VAL A 146 -2.97 -5.79 -11.12
C VAL A 146 -1.99 -6.45 -10.16
N VAL A 147 -2.02 -6.09 -8.87
CA VAL A 147 -1.10 -6.66 -7.89
C VAL A 147 -1.38 -8.14 -7.65
N LEU A 148 -2.65 -8.54 -7.63
CA LEU A 148 -3.03 -9.94 -7.51
C LEU A 148 -2.57 -10.76 -8.72
N TYR A 149 -2.78 -10.25 -9.95
CA TYR A 149 -2.30 -10.90 -11.16
C TYR A 149 -0.80 -11.15 -11.14
N ILE A 150 -0.01 -10.11 -10.80
CA ILE A 150 1.46 -10.21 -10.72
C ILE A 150 1.87 -11.26 -9.69
N SER A 151 1.27 -11.22 -8.50
CA SER A 151 1.61 -12.14 -7.41
C SER A 151 1.25 -13.59 -7.73
N ARG A 152 0.08 -13.83 -8.33
CA ARG A 152 -0.31 -15.16 -8.82
C ARG A 152 0.67 -15.67 -9.87
N LYS A 153 1.07 -14.83 -10.81
CA LYS A 153 2.02 -15.19 -11.85
C LYS A 153 3.41 -15.56 -11.32
N ILE A 154 3.85 -14.91 -10.23
CA ILE A 154 5.15 -15.17 -9.60
C ILE A 154 5.12 -16.43 -8.74
N ILE A 155 4.05 -16.62 -7.95
CA ILE A 155 3.98 -17.71 -6.96
C ILE A 155 3.46 -19.02 -7.60
N LEU A 156 2.53 -18.93 -8.56
CA LEU A 156 1.85 -20.07 -9.16
C LEU A 156 2.46 -20.41 -10.54
N GLU A 157 3.73 -20.80 -10.57
CA GLU A 157 4.53 -20.98 -11.80
C GLU A 157 3.88 -21.89 -12.85
N ASN A 158 3.07 -22.90 -12.43
CA ASN A 158 2.51 -23.92 -13.32
C ASN A 158 1.02 -23.76 -13.62
N VAL A 159 0.40 -22.64 -13.21
CA VAL A 159 -1.03 -22.41 -13.43
C VAL A 159 -1.27 -21.82 -14.82
N LYS A 160 -1.93 -22.58 -15.71
CA LYS A 160 -2.23 -22.13 -17.09
C LYS A 160 -3.19 -20.95 -17.14
N ASN A 161 -4.09 -20.80 -16.16
CA ASN A 161 -5.12 -19.73 -16.13
C ASN A 161 -4.92 -18.84 -14.90
N ILE A 162 -3.93 -17.94 -14.95
CA ILE A 162 -3.60 -17.01 -13.88
C ILE A 162 -4.79 -16.09 -13.55
N TRP A 163 -5.52 -15.64 -14.57
CA TRP A 163 -6.71 -14.79 -14.42
C TRP A 163 -7.96 -15.58 -14.81
N ASN A 164 -8.48 -16.37 -13.87
CA ASN A 164 -9.58 -17.28 -14.09
C ASN A 164 -10.92 -16.55 -14.37
N ASN A 165 -11.93 -17.30 -14.77
CA ASN A 165 -13.22 -16.73 -15.14
C ASN A 165 -13.93 -16.03 -13.98
N SER A 166 -13.79 -16.55 -12.74
CA SER A 166 -14.34 -15.91 -11.55
C SER A 166 -13.74 -14.53 -11.35
N LEU A 167 -12.42 -14.40 -11.47
CA LEU A 167 -11.74 -13.09 -11.36
C LEU A 167 -12.17 -12.13 -12.47
N LYS A 168 -12.35 -12.59 -13.72
CA LYS A 168 -12.85 -11.75 -14.82
C LYS A 168 -14.24 -11.20 -14.52
N ILE A 169 -15.16 -12.06 -14.07
CA ILE A 169 -16.54 -11.67 -13.77
C ILE A 169 -16.58 -10.67 -12.60
N HIS A 170 -15.92 -11.00 -11.50
CA HIS A 170 -16.02 -10.20 -10.28
C HIS A 170 -15.20 -8.90 -10.30
N SER A 171 -14.12 -8.85 -11.06
CA SER A 171 -13.32 -7.63 -11.22
C SER A 171 -13.82 -6.75 -12.36
N GLY A 172 -14.47 -7.33 -13.35
CA GLY A 172 -14.86 -6.66 -14.59
C GLY A 172 -13.69 -6.45 -15.57
N TYR A 173 -12.49 -7.05 -15.30
CA TYR A 173 -11.31 -6.87 -16.16
C TYR A 173 -10.92 -8.19 -16.82
N SER A 174 -10.65 -8.14 -18.12
CA SER A 174 -9.93 -9.20 -18.84
C SER A 174 -8.41 -9.03 -18.68
N GLU A 175 -7.62 -10.06 -19.00
CA GLU A 175 -6.15 -9.94 -19.00
C GLU A 175 -5.64 -8.84 -19.95
N ARG A 176 -6.37 -8.57 -21.04
CA ARG A 176 -6.03 -7.51 -21.99
C ARG A 176 -6.14 -6.13 -21.33
N ASP A 177 -7.19 -5.91 -20.53
CA ASP A 177 -7.43 -4.66 -19.83
C ASP A 177 -6.36 -4.39 -18.76
N LEU A 178 -5.85 -5.44 -18.14
CA LEU A 178 -4.80 -5.35 -17.12
C LEU A 178 -3.40 -5.13 -17.70
N LYS A 179 -3.15 -5.52 -18.96
CA LYS A 179 -1.81 -5.66 -19.56
C LYS A 179 -0.92 -4.43 -19.39
N GLU A 180 -1.43 -3.25 -19.68
CA GLU A 180 -0.63 -2.01 -19.59
C GLU A 180 -0.32 -1.67 -18.13
N SER A 181 -1.33 -1.73 -17.26
CA SER A 181 -1.15 -1.46 -15.82
C SER A 181 -0.23 -2.49 -15.14
N ILE A 182 -0.22 -3.74 -15.60
CA ILE A 182 0.73 -4.77 -15.14
C ILE A 182 2.16 -4.38 -15.51
N LYS A 183 2.41 -3.93 -16.74
CA LYS A 183 3.75 -3.51 -17.17
C LYS A 183 4.26 -2.31 -16.38
N GLU A 184 3.41 -1.30 -16.18
CA GLU A 184 3.74 -0.11 -15.39
C GLU A 184 4.09 -0.49 -13.95
N CYS A 185 3.22 -1.27 -13.29
CA CYS A 185 3.42 -1.73 -11.92
C CYS A 185 4.71 -2.57 -11.79
N ALA A 186 4.94 -3.53 -12.68
CA ALA A 186 6.14 -4.37 -12.67
C ALA A 186 7.42 -3.53 -12.88
N LYS A 187 7.39 -2.57 -13.81
CA LYS A 187 8.51 -1.64 -14.04
C LYS A 187 8.79 -0.78 -12.82
N TYR A 188 7.74 -0.24 -12.18
CA TYR A 188 7.89 0.57 -10.99
C TYR A 188 8.49 -0.26 -9.83
N THR A 189 7.91 -1.42 -9.55
CA THR A 189 8.35 -2.31 -8.49
C THR A 189 9.80 -2.77 -8.69
N TYR A 190 10.19 -3.09 -9.93
CA TYR A 190 11.58 -3.41 -10.28
C TYR A 190 12.52 -2.24 -9.99
N ASN A 191 12.18 -1.02 -10.44
CA ASN A 191 13.01 0.16 -10.21
C ASN A 191 13.11 0.52 -8.72
N TYR A 192 12.05 0.26 -7.95
CA TYR A 192 12.03 0.46 -6.51
C TYR A 192 12.99 -0.49 -5.78
N THR A 193 12.97 -1.76 -6.13
CA THR A 193 13.81 -2.80 -5.50
C THR A 193 15.26 -2.81 -6.01
N SER A 194 15.52 -2.32 -7.24
CA SER A 194 16.86 -2.21 -7.81
C SER A 194 17.64 -0.97 -7.34
N ASN A 195 17.21 -0.29 -6.29
CA ASN A 195 17.80 0.94 -5.76
C ASN A 195 17.84 2.12 -6.76
N LYS A 196 17.11 2.05 -7.86
CA LYS A 196 17.06 3.14 -8.84
C LYS A 196 16.31 4.37 -8.31
N TYR A 197 15.23 4.13 -7.55
CA TYR A 197 14.43 5.21 -6.97
C TYR A 197 14.74 5.45 -5.49
N THR A 198 15.28 4.43 -4.78
CA THR A 198 15.51 4.51 -3.34
C THR A 198 16.85 3.89 -2.97
N LYS A 199 17.73 4.68 -2.37
CA LYS A 199 18.96 4.13 -1.80
C LYS A 199 18.59 3.24 -0.59
N ASN A 200 19.09 1.99 -0.57
CA ASN A 200 18.85 1.03 0.52
C ASN A 200 17.36 0.69 0.76
N PHE A 201 16.66 0.20 -0.26
CA PHE A 201 15.24 -0.20 -0.15
C PHE A 201 14.97 -1.21 0.99
N LYS A 202 15.97 -2.02 1.39
CA LYS A 202 15.90 -2.92 2.55
C LYS A 202 15.65 -2.22 3.90
N LYS A 203 15.96 -0.93 4.00
CA LYS A 203 15.68 -0.12 5.19
C LYS A 203 14.31 0.55 5.15
N LEU A 204 13.56 0.36 4.09
CA LEU A 204 12.23 0.93 3.99
C LEU A 204 11.21 0.15 4.83
N PRO A 205 10.26 0.83 5.46
CA PRO A 205 9.27 0.20 6.31
C PRO A 205 8.45 -0.88 5.62
N SER A 206 8.11 -0.71 4.35
CA SER A 206 7.43 -1.74 3.56
C SER A 206 8.26 -3.03 3.46
N TYR A 207 9.57 -2.94 3.19
CA TYR A 207 10.43 -4.12 3.15
C TYR A 207 10.54 -4.80 4.52
N ILE A 208 10.77 -4.00 5.59
CA ILE A 208 10.92 -4.51 6.97
C ILE A 208 9.63 -5.19 7.43
N LYS A 209 8.46 -4.59 7.19
CA LYS A 209 7.16 -5.17 7.50
C LYS A 209 7.03 -6.57 6.92
N TYR A 210 7.25 -6.71 5.61
CA TYR A 210 7.06 -7.97 4.89
C TYR A 210 8.26 -8.92 4.91
N SER A 211 9.36 -8.58 5.60
CA SER A 211 10.47 -9.49 5.89
C SER A 211 10.25 -10.33 7.15
N SER A 212 9.22 -10.04 7.94
CA SER A 212 8.88 -10.78 9.15
C SER A 212 8.24 -12.14 8.87
N GLU A 213 8.35 -13.07 9.83
CA GLU A 213 7.72 -14.39 9.76
C GLU A 213 6.20 -14.32 9.59
N LYS A 214 5.55 -13.32 10.18
CA LYS A 214 4.11 -13.05 10.03
C LYS A 214 3.66 -12.99 8.56
N TYR A 215 4.52 -12.51 7.68
CA TYR A 215 4.28 -12.40 6.24
C TYR A 215 5.14 -13.39 5.44
N GLU A 216 5.58 -14.48 6.06
CA GLU A 216 6.40 -15.53 5.43
C GLU A 216 7.66 -14.99 4.72
N ALA A 217 8.24 -13.90 5.25
CA ALA A 217 9.41 -13.22 4.69
C ALA A 217 9.29 -12.90 3.18
N ILE A 218 8.08 -12.53 2.74
CA ILE A 218 7.76 -12.40 1.30
C ILE A 218 8.58 -11.33 0.58
N SER A 219 9.04 -10.28 1.28
CA SER A 219 9.89 -9.25 0.68
C SER A 219 11.28 -9.80 0.33
N ILE A 220 11.81 -10.72 1.14
CA ILE A 220 13.10 -11.41 0.90
C ILE A 220 12.95 -12.38 -0.29
N PHE A 221 11.86 -13.14 -0.32
CA PHE A 221 11.53 -14.02 -1.45
C PHE A 221 11.45 -13.22 -2.76
N PHE A 222 10.73 -12.11 -2.76
CA PHE A 222 10.54 -11.30 -3.96
C PHE A 222 11.84 -10.65 -4.45
N GLU A 223 12.70 -10.20 -3.54
CA GLU A 223 14.06 -9.72 -3.87
C GLU A 223 14.87 -10.80 -4.59
N LYS A 224 14.88 -12.02 -4.03
CA LYS A 224 15.59 -13.16 -4.63
C LYS A 224 15.05 -13.47 -6.03
N PHE A 225 13.73 -13.57 -6.17
CA PHE A 225 13.08 -13.80 -7.46
C PHE A 225 13.48 -12.78 -8.54
N LEU A 226 13.51 -11.48 -8.19
CA LEU A 226 13.92 -10.43 -9.11
C LEU A 226 15.39 -10.56 -9.52
N ASN A 227 16.29 -10.86 -8.58
CA ASN A 227 17.71 -11.04 -8.85
C ASN A 227 17.96 -12.26 -9.75
N ASP A 228 17.28 -13.38 -9.51
CA ASP A 228 17.40 -14.59 -10.33
C ASP A 228 16.89 -14.34 -11.76
N THR A 229 15.79 -13.62 -11.90
CA THR A 229 15.25 -13.23 -13.21
C THR A 229 16.23 -12.35 -13.98
N ILE A 230 16.86 -11.37 -13.34
CA ILE A 230 17.87 -10.50 -13.98
C ILE A 230 19.09 -11.31 -14.43
N ASN A 231 19.57 -12.21 -13.58
CA ASN A 231 20.73 -13.04 -13.88
C ASN A 231 20.48 -13.99 -15.05
N SER A 232 19.28 -14.53 -15.17
CA SER A 232 18.86 -15.37 -16.30
C SER A 232 18.85 -14.58 -17.62
N TYR A 233 18.35 -13.35 -17.62
CA TYR A 233 18.38 -12.47 -18.80
C TYR A 233 19.80 -12.06 -19.22
N LYS A 234 20.74 -11.92 -18.28
CA LYS A 234 22.14 -11.58 -18.58
C LYS A 234 22.94 -12.77 -19.15
N LYS A 235 22.57 -13.99 -18.73
CA LYS A 235 23.24 -15.21 -19.21
C LYS A 235 22.72 -15.69 -20.57
N GLY A 236 21.56 -15.27 -21.00
CA GLY A 236 20.96 -15.60 -22.29
C GLY A 236 21.27 -14.63 -23.43
N LYS A 237 22.12 -13.63 -23.16
CA LYS A 237 22.76 -12.75 -24.15
C LYS A 237 24.22 -13.07 -24.28
#